data_f4d91840eb790f15538585ea782f59f2
#
_entry.id   f4d91840eb790f15538585ea782f59f2
#
_cell.length_a   1.000
_cell.length_b   1.000
_cell.length_c   1.000
_cell.angle_alpha   90.00
_cell.angle_beta   90.00
_cell.angle_gamma   90.00
#
_symmetry.space_group_name_H-M   'P 1'
#
loop_
_entity.id
_entity.type
_entity.pdbx_description
1 polymer ?
#
loop_
_entity_poly.entity_id
_entity_poly.type
_entity_poly.pdbx_seq_one_letter_code
_entity_poly.pdbx_strand_id
1 'polypeptide(L)'
;MKSDPRIWFAILLLVISTLVPQAARASDPVLKPTSLQCEYLVDPLGIGETSPRLSWVLESTRRGDRQAAYQVLVASTPELLAKDQGDLWDSGKMQSEESAHVVYAGVPLVSRMACFWKVKVWSALGGDPQWSAGASWTMGLLKPQDWTAKWIDSHEAEAKSDAAHPITIQKATYRSTTQPAMSVDVTDKLKSLISNGTLSVRVDAATLGADPAPRARKELTVEYESRGKTLESTVRENRTLTIPQDTEAVWCLRRSFSAKGRIQKATLYVTALGLYEMDINGQRVGDHVLAPDWTDYNKRVRYQAYDVTSLIKAGDNAIAGMLGAGWYSGHIGNGGFEQYGKTPALLGQLEITYADGTTDRIITDETWTTHPSPILSSDFMLGETYDAQKEISDWDQPRTNETGWEPASTRPEQPRELNSQVSPPVRQTGTLSPIRLSEPAPGRWTYDLGQNMVGVVRLKVSAPAGTVVTLHHAEMLNQDGTIYTTNLRGAPSVDVYTCKGGGVEVWQPRFTFHGFRYVEITGLKEKPAMDAVTGIVLGSDTPRTGSFSCSDPRVNQLMSNIQWGQRGNYLSVPTDCPQRDERLGWMGDAEVFVRTATDNADVASFFT
;
A
#
# COMPACT_ATOMS: atom_id res chain seq x y z
N MET A 1 -28.17 -43.84 -95.18
CA MET A 1 -27.20 -43.61 -96.29
C MET A 1 -26.01 -42.81 -95.72
N LYS A 2 -24.84 -43.49 -95.75
CA LYS A 2 -23.49 -42.95 -96.08
C LYS A 2 -23.09 -41.67 -95.27
N SER A 3 -21.91 -41.53 -94.69
CA SER A 3 -20.60 -42.17 -94.81
C SER A 3 -19.71 -41.63 -93.68
N ASP A 4 -18.90 -42.49 -93.17
CA ASP A 4 -17.70 -42.16 -92.40
C ASP A 4 -16.65 -41.38 -93.19
N PRO A 5 -15.82 -40.50 -92.66
CA PRO A 5 -14.44 -40.77 -92.56
C PRO A 5 -13.72 -40.26 -91.31
N ARG A 6 -12.84 -41.07 -90.85
CA ARG A 6 -11.77 -40.91 -89.87
C ARG A 6 -10.86 -39.72 -90.19
N ILE A 7 -10.66 -38.89 -89.19
CA ILE A 7 -9.53 -37.92 -89.19
C ILE A 7 -8.68 -38.16 -87.96
N TRP A 8 -7.45 -38.37 -88.14
CA TRP A 8 -6.35 -38.50 -87.18
C TRP A 8 -6.13 -37.17 -86.51
N PHE A 9 -6.13 -37.17 -85.16
CA PHE A 9 -5.60 -36.05 -84.37
C PHE A 9 -4.31 -36.51 -83.69
N ALA A 10 -3.20 -35.87 -84.07
CA ALA A 10 -1.93 -35.97 -83.38
C ALA A 10 -2.01 -35.36 -82.01
N ILE A 11 -1.70 -36.17 -81.00
CA ILE A 11 -1.59 -35.68 -79.60
C ILE A 11 -0.28 -34.95 -79.46
N LEU A 12 -0.31 -33.61 -79.38
CA LEU A 12 0.78 -32.77 -78.96
C LEU A 12 0.81 -32.76 -77.44
N LEU A 13 1.75 -33.50 -76.81
CA LEU A 13 1.99 -33.46 -75.38
C LEU A 13 2.62 -32.11 -75.01
N LEU A 14 1.75 -31.14 -74.55
CA LEU A 14 2.22 -29.91 -73.93
C LEU A 14 2.54 -30.23 -72.46
N VAL A 15 3.88 -30.32 -72.14
CA VAL A 15 4.31 -30.36 -70.71
C VAL A 15 4.10 -29.01 -70.12
N ILE A 16 2.94 -28.83 -69.47
CA ILE A 16 2.69 -27.70 -68.59
C ILE A 16 3.39 -28.02 -67.28
N SER A 17 4.61 -27.46 -67.08
CA SER A 17 5.23 -27.37 -65.77
C SER A 17 4.37 -26.48 -64.87
N THR A 18 3.47 -27.09 -64.08
CA THR A 18 2.79 -26.42 -62.99
C THR A 18 3.86 -26.01 -61.97
N LEU A 19 4.21 -24.71 -61.97
CA LEU A 19 4.78 -24.06 -60.80
C LEU A 19 3.77 -24.19 -59.66
N VAL A 20 3.93 -25.23 -58.85
CA VAL A 20 3.27 -25.28 -57.52
C VAL A 20 3.86 -24.10 -56.74
N PRO A 21 3.06 -23.10 -56.34
CA PRO A 21 3.57 -22.08 -55.44
C PRO A 21 4.06 -22.83 -54.20
N GLN A 22 5.36 -22.72 -53.95
CA GLN A 22 5.97 -23.19 -52.70
C GLN A 22 5.23 -22.46 -51.59
N ALA A 23 4.30 -23.15 -50.91
CA ALA A 23 3.64 -22.60 -49.75
C ALA A 23 4.74 -22.06 -48.85
N ALA A 24 4.66 -20.78 -48.53
CA ALA A 24 5.56 -20.16 -47.56
C ALA A 24 5.57 -21.07 -46.36
N ARG A 25 6.70 -21.71 -46.08
CA ARG A 25 6.87 -22.46 -44.83
C ARG A 25 6.52 -21.51 -43.73
N ALA A 26 5.48 -21.86 -42.94
CA ALA A 26 5.25 -21.21 -41.69
C ALA A 26 6.60 -21.20 -40.96
N SER A 27 7.07 -20.03 -40.59
CA SER A 27 8.34 -19.88 -39.89
C SER A 27 8.35 -20.87 -38.73
N ASP A 28 9.41 -21.65 -38.61
CA ASP A 28 9.58 -22.60 -37.51
C ASP A 28 9.28 -21.86 -36.17
N PRO A 29 8.56 -22.51 -35.25
CA PRO A 29 8.29 -21.91 -33.96
C PRO A 29 9.60 -21.52 -33.29
N VAL A 30 9.71 -20.24 -32.97
CA VAL A 30 10.95 -19.64 -32.48
C VAL A 30 10.87 -19.55 -30.97
N LEU A 31 11.96 -19.85 -30.26
CA LEU A 31 12.11 -19.58 -28.86
C LEU A 31 12.07 -18.07 -28.63
N LYS A 32 11.11 -17.58 -27.86
CA LYS A 32 10.84 -16.16 -27.65
C LYS A 32 11.02 -15.78 -26.19
N PRO A 33 11.84 -14.75 -25.87
CA PRO A 33 11.91 -14.19 -24.54
C PRO A 33 10.72 -13.23 -24.29
N THR A 34 10.05 -13.42 -23.16
CA THR A 34 8.88 -12.64 -22.70
C THR A 34 9.02 -12.30 -21.23
N SER A 35 8.07 -11.54 -20.66
CA SER A 35 7.99 -11.24 -19.23
C SER A 35 9.31 -10.75 -18.65
N LEU A 36 9.89 -9.73 -19.27
CA LEU A 36 11.17 -9.15 -18.85
C LEU A 36 11.02 -8.48 -17.49
N GLN A 37 11.94 -8.77 -16.57
CA GLN A 37 11.97 -8.20 -15.22
C GLN A 37 13.36 -7.68 -14.87
N CYS A 38 13.38 -6.57 -14.13
CA CYS A 38 14.56 -6.01 -13.48
C CYS A 38 14.30 -5.99 -11.97
N GLU A 39 15.16 -6.62 -11.16
CA GLU A 39 14.96 -6.80 -9.71
C GLU A 39 13.57 -7.37 -9.38
N TYR A 40 13.14 -8.40 -10.14
CA TYR A 40 11.83 -9.08 -10.04
C TYR A 40 10.61 -8.23 -10.42
N LEU A 41 10.79 -6.98 -10.87
CA LEU A 41 9.72 -6.05 -11.20
C LEU A 41 9.67 -5.78 -12.71
N VAL A 42 8.48 -5.47 -13.22
CA VAL A 42 8.26 -5.05 -14.60
C VAL A 42 8.39 -3.53 -14.67
N ASP A 43 9.30 -3.04 -15.51
CA ASP A 43 9.57 -1.60 -15.75
C ASP A 43 9.67 -0.76 -14.45
N PRO A 44 10.50 -1.19 -13.46
CA PRO A 44 10.52 -0.53 -12.16
C PRO A 44 11.05 0.90 -12.23
N LEU A 45 10.43 1.78 -11.42
CA LEU A 45 10.89 3.15 -11.21
C LEU A 45 11.71 3.25 -9.93
N GLY A 46 12.87 3.89 -10.04
CA GLY A 46 13.64 4.31 -8.88
C GLY A 46 14.34 3.18 -8.12
N ILE A 47 14.84 2.13 -8.78
CA ILE A 47 15.58 1.06 -8.10
C ILE A 47 16.89 1.55 -7.50
N GLY A 48 17.31 0.94 -6.37
CA GLY A 48 18.54 1.29 -5.67
C GLY A 48 19.72 0.38 -5.97
N GLU A 49 19.49 -0.79 -6.59
CA GLU A 49 20.54 -1.75 -6.91
C GLU A 49 21.38 -1.28 -8.10
N THR A 50 22.69 -1.12 -7.90
CA THR A 50 23.61 -0.62 -8.95
C THR A 50 24.09 -1.69 -9.91
N SER A 51 23.86 -2.95 -9.59
CA SER A 51 24.12 -4.11 -10.45
C SER A 51 22.86 -4.97 -10.55
N PRO A 52 21.76 -4.43 -11.13
CA PRO A 52 20.46 -5.08 -11.07
C PRO A 52 20.46 -6.42 -11.81
N ARG A 53 19.63 -7.34 -11.31
CA ARG A 53 19.42 -8.66 -11.89
C ARG A 53 18.30 -8.60 -12.93
N LEU A 54 18.59 -9.06 -14.12
CA LEU A 54 17.65 -9.14 -15.23
C LEU A 54 17.16 -10.57 -15.39
N SER A 55 15.88 -10.73 -15.67
CA SER A 55 15.25 -12.03 -15.87
C SER A 55 14.23 -11.98 -17.01
N TRP A 56 14.00 -13.12 -17.64
CA TRP A 56 12.98 -13.29 -18.69
C TRP A 56 12.44 -14.71 -18.71
N VAL A 57 11.22 -14.87 -19.21
CA VAL A 57 10.57 -16.15 -19.42
C VAL A 57 10.74 -16.57 -20.89
N LEU A 58 10.89 -17.87 -21.12
CA LEU A 58 11.05 -18.44 -22.47
C LEU A 58 9.74 -19.10 -22.92
N GLU A 59 9.24 -18.70 -24.07
CA GLU A 59 8.07 -19.30 -24.72
C GLU A 59 8.51 -20.01 -26.00
N SER A 60 8.07 -21.27 -26.20
CA SER A 60 8.27 -22.03 -27.43
C SER A 60 7.10 -22.96 -27.68
N THR A 61 6.73 -23.14 -28.94
CA THR A 61 5.76 -24.17 -29.37
C THR A 61 6.41 -25.54 -29.53
N ARG A 62 7.75 -25.62 -29.53
CA ARG A 62 8.51 -26.88 -29.62
C ARG A 62 8.73 -27.46 -28.24
N ARG A 63 8.29 -28.71 -28.04
CA ARG A 63 8.51 -29.41 -26.76
C ARG A 63 10.02 -29.70 -26.57
N GLY A 64 10.50 -29.42 -25.35
CA GLY A 64 11.90 -29.63 -24.98
C GLY A 64 12.87 -28.59 -25.54
N ASP A 65 12.35 -27.48 -26.09
CA ASP A 65 13.19 -26.35 -26.49
C ASP A 65 13.77 -25.64 -25.26
N ARG A 66 14.99 -25.14 -25.42
CA ARG A 66 15.70 -24.41 -24.34
C ARG A 66 16.64 -23.38 -24.95
N GLN A 67 16.99 -22.39 -24.15
CA GLN A 67 18.01 -21.42 -24.47
C GLN A 67 19.39 -22.07 -24.49
N ALA A 68 20.18 -21.79 -25.54
CA ALA A 68 21.60 -22.16 -25.62
C ALA A 68 22.50 -20.94 -25.41
N ALA A 69 22.02 -19.76 -25.76
CA ALA A 69 22.75 -18.52 -25.60
C ALA A 69 21.78 -17.34 -25.47
N TYR A 70 22.27 -16.25 -24.93
CA TYR A 70 21.55 -14.96 -24.90
C TYR A 70 22.50 -13.79 -25.27
N GLN A 71 21.91 -12.65 -25.59
CA GLN A 71 22.57 -11.34 -25.65
C GLN A 71 21.63 -10.29 -25.03
N VAL A 72 22.12 -9.56 -24.07
CA VAL A 72 21.40 -8.41 -23.46
C VAL A 72 21.96 -7.12 -24.04
N LEU A 73 21.07 -6.22 -24.45
CA LEU A 73 21.41 -4.83 -24.76
C LEU A 73 20.73 -3.91 -23.77
N VAL A 74 21.48 -2.94 -23.25
CA VAL A 74 20.96 -1.86 -22.43
C VAL A 74 21.38 -0.52 -23.03
N ALA A 75 20.42 0.36 -23.24
CA ALA A 75 20.61 1.66 -23.85
C ALA A 75 20.13 2.81 -22.96
N SER A 76 20.71 3.99 -23.14
CA SER A 76 20.32 5.21 -22.44
C SER A 76 19.02 5.83 -22.98
N THR A 77 18.60 5.45 -24.19
CA THR A 77 17.36 5.91 -24.82
C THR A 77 16.64 4.79 -25.60
N PRO A 78 15.30 4.88 -25.76
CA PRO A 78 14.54 3.93 -26.58
C PRO A 78 14.99 3.92 -28.05
N GLU A 79 15.43 5.07 -28.58
CA GLU A 79 15.85 5.22 -29.97
C GLU A 79 17.16 4.47 -30.27
N LEU A 80 18.10 4.45 -29.31
CA LEU A 80 19.33 3.65 -29.41
C LEU A 80 19.00 2.16 -29.33
N LEU A 81 18.15 1.76 -28.38
CA LEU A 81 17.73 0.36 -28.25
C LEU A 81 17.02 -0.15 -29.52
N ALA A 82 16.17 0.69 -30.13
CA ALA A 82 15.48 0.36 -31.39
C ALA A 82 16.45 0.12 -32.58
N LYS A 83 17.64 0.72 -32.51
CA LYS A 83 18.71 0.54 -33.50
C LYS A 83 19.69 -0.59 -33.13
N ASP A 84 19.35 -1.42 -32.15
CA ASP A 84 20.23 -2.48 -31.61
C ASP A 84 21.56 -1.93 -31.06
N GLN A 85 21.55 -0.73 -30.48
CA GLN A 85 22.70 -0.08 -29.87
C GLN A 85 22.57 -0.08 -28.36
N GLY A 86 23.43 -0.82 -27.66
CA GLY A 86 23.51 -0.88 -26.19
C GLY A 86 24.67 -0.04 -25.69
N ASP A 87 24.51 1.29 -25.67
CA ASP A 87 25.55 2.23 -25.21
C ASP A 87 25.86 2.13 -23.72
N LEU A 88 24.93 1.58 -22.92
CA LEU A 88 25.17 1.29 -21.51
C LEU A 88 25.69 -0.12 -21.27
N TRP A 89 25.24 -1.11 -22.06
CA TRP A 89 25.72 -2.48 -21.99
C TRP A 89 25.35 -3.27 -23.25
N ASP A 90 26.34 -3.96 -23.81
CA ASP A 90 26.14 -5.06 -24.74
C ASP A 90 26.90 -6.28 -24.18
N SER A 91 26.18 -7.29 -23.74
CA SER A 91 26.78 -8.51 -23.19
C SER A 91 27.54 -9.33 -24.26
N GLY A 92 27.36 -9.02 -25.56
CA GLY A 92 27.67 -9.94 -26.61
C GLY A 92 26.87 -11.25 -26.51
N LYS A 93 27.14 -12.22 -27.38
CA LYS A 93 26.52 -13.54 -27.32
C LYS A 93 27.14 -14.38 -26.20
N MET A 94 26.39 -14.57 -25.12
CA MET A 94 26.78 -15.38 -23.96
C MET A 94 26.25 -16.81 -24.12
N GLN A 95 27.12 -17.82 -24.06
CA GLN A 95 26.74 -19.23 -24.09
C GLN A 95 26.23 -19.63 -22.67
N SER A 96 24.91 -19.62 -22.48
CA SER A 96 24.31 -19.94 -21.20
C SER A 96 22.82 -20.30 -21.36
N GLU A 97 22.34 -21.22 -20.52
CA GLU A 97 20.93 -21.57 -20.39
C GLU A 97 20.22 -20.68 -19.39
N GLU A 98 20.95 -19.83 -18.65
CA GLU A 98 20.37 -18.94 -17.64
C GLU A 98 19.45 -17.88 -18.26
N SER A 99 18.27 -17.73 -17.69
CA SER A 99 17.27 -16.72 -18.07
C SER A 99 16.75 -15.93 -16.87
N ALA A 100 17.37 -16.13 -15.71
CA ALA A 100 17.04 -15.43 -14.47
C ALA A 100 18.33 -14.98 -13.78
N HIS A 101 18.23 -13.86 -13.05
CA HIS A 101 19.33 -13.28 -12.26
C HIS A 101 20.61 -12.96 -13.06
N VAL A 102 20.47 -12.63 -14.33
CA VAL A 102 21.59 -12.16 -15.14
C VAL A 102 21.97 -10.77 -14.65
N VAL A 103 23.13 -10.67 -14.00
CA VAL A 103 23.59 -9.42 -13.38
C VAL A 103 24.04 -8.43 -14.45
N TYR A 104 23.55 -7.20 -14.36
CA TYR A 104 24.02 -6.10 -15.20
C TYR A 104 25.52 -5.85 -14.99
N ALA A 105 26.28 -5.81 -16.08
CA ALA A 105 27.74 -5.65 -16.08
C ALA A 105 28.22 -4.57 -17.06
N GLY A 106 27.38 -3.55 -17.30
CA GLY A 106 27.69 -2.43 -18.18
C GLY A 106 28.37 -1.26 -17.46
N VAL A 107 28.16 -0.05 -17.96
CA VAL A 107 28.70 1.16 -17.35
C VAL A 107 28.09 1.38 -15.95
N PRO A 108 28.82 1.98 -14.99
CA PRO A 108 28.28 2.26 -13.65
C PRO A 108 26.99 3.05 -13.71
N LEU A 109 25.95 2.55 -13.04
CA LEU A 109 24.66 3.21 -12.93
C LEU A 109 24.73 4.37 -11.92
N VAL A 110 24.06 5.46 -12.23
CA VAL A 110 24.01 6.67 -11.39
C VAL A 110 22.58 7.05 -11.07
N SER A 111 22.39 7.82 -10.03
CA SER A 111 21.06 8.29 -9.61
C SER A 111 20.27 8.90 -10.77
N ARG A 112 18.97 8.60 -10.86
CA ARG A 112 18.01 9.09 -11.88
C ARG A 112 18.23 8.56 -13.29
N MET A 113 19.26 7.72 -13.52
CA MET A 113 19.53 7.16 -14.85
C MET A 113 18.36 6.33 -15.35
N ALA A 114 17.92 6.59 -16.57
CA ALA A 114 16.96 5.75 -17.27
C ALA A 114 17.70 4.72 -18.12
N CYS A 115 17.24 3.48 -18.07
CA CYS A 115 17.83 2.35 -18.79
C CYS A 115 16.73 1.63 -19.57
N PHE A 116 16.97 1.39 -20.85
CA PHE A 116 16.08 0.66 -21.76
C PHE A 116 16.80 -0.58 -22.22
N TRP A 117 16.14 -1.73 -22.18
CA TRP A 117 16.82 -2.98 -22.45
C TRP A 117 15.97 -3.99 -23.20
N LYS A 118 16.63 -4.94 -23.83
CA LYS A 118 16.03 -6.10 -24.48
C LYS A 118 17.01 -7.27 -24.47
N VAL A 119 16.49 -8.47 -24.67
CA VAL A 119 17.29 -9.69 -24.74
C VAL A 119 17.02 -10.44 -26.04
N LYS A 120 18.06 -10.95 -26.66
CA LYS A 120 18.00 -11.89 -27.77
C LYS A 120 18.38 -13.29 -27.27
N VAL A 121 17.64 -14.30 -27.69
CA VAL A 121 17.91 -15.69 -27.31
C VAL A 121 18.14 -16.59 -28.52
N TRP A 122 19.01 -17.59 -28.35
CA TRP A 122 19.27 -18.65 -29.31
C TRP A 122 18.76 -19.98 -28.77
N SER A 123 17.92 -20.65 -29.54
CA SER A 123 17.41 -21.98 -29.21
C SER A 123 18.46 -23.07 -29.37
N ALA A 124 18.51 -24.04 -28.47
CA ALA A 124 19.32 -25.25 -28.58
C ALA A 124 18.88 -26.16 -29.76
N LEU A 125 17.63 -26.03 -30.20
CA LEU A 125 17.09 -26.76 -31.35
C LEU A 125 17.27 -26.02 -32.67
N GLY A 126 18.02 -24.89 -32.67
CA GLY A 126 18.24 -24.05 -33.85
C GLY A 126 17.01 -23.17 -34.20
N GLY A 127 17.16 -22.42 -35.28
CA GLY A 127 16.22 -21.40 -35.74
C GLY A 127 16.81 -19.99 -35.58
N ASP A 128 16.11 -18.99 -36.10
CA ASP A 128 16.57 -17.60 -36.06
C ASP A 128 16.37 -17.03 -34.67
N PRO A 129 17.42 -16.41 -34.07
CA PRO A 129 17.32 -15.79 -32.75
C PRO A 129 16.40 -14.55 -32.80
N GLN A 130 15.62 -14.36 -31.78
CA GLN A 130 14.66 -13.26 -31.68
C GLN A 130 14.98 -12.33 -30.52
N TRP A 131 14.82 -11.03 -30.74
CA TRP A 131 14.78 -10.04 -29.70
C TRP A 131 13.42 -10.08 -28.96
N SER A 132 13.45 -9.82 -27.66
CA SER A 132 12.25 -9.49 -26.90
C SER A 132 11.64 -8.14 -27.34
N ALA A 133 10.45 -7.83 -26.86
CA ALA A 133 10.04 -6.44 -26.73
C ALA A 133 11.03 -5.68 -25.82
N GLY A 134 11.07 -4.34 -25.95
CA GLY A 134 11.85 -3.49 -25.04
C GLY A 134 11.18 -3.41 -23.68
N ALA A 135 12.00 -3.35 -22.64
CA ALA A 135 11.64 -3.08 -21.26
C ALA A 135 12.51 -1.95 -20.71
N SER A 136 12.21 -1.46 -19.52
CA SER A 136 12.94 -0.33 -18.94
C SER A 136 13.11 -0.46 -17.42
N TRP A 137 14.01 0.33 -16.87
CA TRP A 137 14.04 0.68 -15.46
C TRP A 137 14.62 2.07 -15.27
N THR A 138 14.37 2.69 -14.13
CA THR A 138 15.09 3.90 -13.73
C THR A 138 15.80 3.70 -12.40
N MET A 139 16.95 4.36 -12.26
CA MET A 139 17.65 4.40 -10.99
C MET A 139 16.97 5.41 -10.05
N GLY A 140 16.94 5.06 -8.78
CA GLY A 140 16.48 5.94 -7.71
C GLY A 140 17.52 6.97 -7.29
N LEU A 141 17.40 7.47 -6.08
CA LEU A 141 18.36 8.36 -5.42
C LEU A 141 19.36 7.50 -4.65
N LEU A 142 20.54 7.29 -5.22
CA LEU A 142 21.52 6.31 -4.73
C LEU A 142 22.40 6.83 -3.59
N LYS A 143 22.46 8.15 -3.43
CA LYS A 143 23.36 8.80 -2.46
C LYS A 143 22.55 9.70 -1.53
N PRO A 144 22.95 9.82 -0.25
CA PRO A 144 22.30 10.76 0.68
C PRO A 144 22.22 12.19 0.14
N GLN A 145 23.26 12.64 -0.59
CA GLN A 145 23.34 13.99 -1.17
C GLN A 145 22.35 14.22 -2.34
N ASP A 146 21.73 13.17 -2.87
CA ASP A 146 20.68 13.30 -3.89
C ASP A 146 19.38 13.83 -3.29
N TRP A 147 19.17 13.63 -2.00
CA TRP A 147 18.08 14.20 -1.25
C TRP A 147 18.43 15.61 -0.80
N THR A 148 17.60 16.58 -1.15
CA THR A 148 17.69 17.96 -0.68
C THR A 148 16.46 18.37 0.13
N ALA A 149 15.46 17.49 0.16
CA ALA A 149 14.25 17.63 0.96
C ALA A 149 14.55 17.52 2.46
N LYS A 150 13.74 18.15 3.27
CA LYS A 150 13.75 18.06 4.74
C LYS A 150 12.54 17.25 5.20
N TRP A 151 12.70 16.52 6.31
CA TRP A 151 11.57 15.92 6.99
C TRP A 151 10.66 17.03 7.53
N ILE A 152 9.37 16.96 7.21
CA ILE A 152 8.36 17.91 7.72
C ILE A 152 7.24 17.16 8.44
N ASP A 153 6.64 17.81 9.43
CA ASP A 153 5.54 17.27 10.23
C ASP A 153 4.58 18.36 10.72
N SER A 154 3.59 17.93 11.51
CA SER A 154 2.57 18.78 12.13
C SER A 154 2.85 19.09 13.60
N HIS A 155 4.00 18.76 14.16
CA HIS A 155 4.26 18.76 15.61
C HIS A 155 3.94 20.09 16.30
N GLU A 156 4.41 21.21 15.75
CA GLU A 156 4.11 22.53 16.35
C GLU A 156 2.64 22.93 16.24
N ALA A 157 1.98 22.61 15.12
CA ALA A 157 0.57 22.87 14.92
C ALA A 157 -0.29 21.99 15.85
N GLU A 158 0.08 20.71 16.01
CA GLU A 158 -0.55 19.79 16.94
C GLU A 158 -0.44 20.26 18.39
N ALA A 159 0.76 20.65 18.84
CA ALA A 159 0.99 21.18 20.18
C ALA A 159 0.17 22.44 20.47
N LYS A 160 0.01 23.35 19.48
CA LYS A 160 -0.89 24.51 19.60
C LYS A 160 -2.34 24.10 19.71
N SER A 161 -2.79 23.11 18.93
CA SER A 161 -4.15 22.59 18.98
C SER A 161 -4.47 21.95 20.33
N ASP A 162 -3.58 21.18 20.90
CA ASP A 162 -3.75 20.55 22.21
C ASP A 162 -3.80 21.56 23.34
N ALA A 163 -2.95 22.57 23.30
CA ALA A 163 -3.00 23.68 24.27
C ALA A 163 -4.30 24.48 24.21
N ALA A 164 -4.90 24.61 23.00
CA ALA A 164 -6.19 25.29 22.82
C ALA A 164 -7.39 24.44 23.26
N HIS A 165 -7.25 23.11 23.31
CA HIS A 165 -8.31 22.16 23.64
C HIS A 165 -7.85 21.17 24.72
N PRO A 166 -7.59 21.64 25.95
CA PRO A 166 -7.07 20.79 27.01
C PRO A 166 -8.07 19.68 27.37
N ILE A 167 -7.53 18.51 27.74
CA ILE A 167 -8.35 17.40 28.22
C ILE A 167 -9.04 17.76 29.55
N THR A 168 -10.24 17.22 29.74
CA THR A 168 -10.96 17.28 31.02
C THR A 168 -11.23 15.87 31.52
N ILE A 169 -10.57 15.43 32.59
CA ILE A 169 -10.81 14.12 33.18
C ILE A 169 -12.17 14.19 33.94
N GLN A 170 -13.09 13.33 33.53
CA GLN A 170 -14.40 13.21 34.16
C GLN A 170 -14.34 12.22 35.31
N LYS A 171 -13.73 11.06 35.12
CA LYS A 171 -13.58 10.01 36.12
C LYS A 171 -12.32 9.19 35.88
N ALA A 172 -11.66 8.77 36.98
CA ALA A 172 -10.53 7.85 36.89
C ALA A 172 -10.59 6.84 38.05
N THR A 173 -10.55 5.55 37.68
CA THR A 173 -10.67 4.45 38.64
C THR A 173 -9.48 3.51 38.52
N TYR A 174 -8.70 3.38 39.58
CA TYR A 174 -7.62 2.41 39.71
C TYR A 174 -8.12 1.19 40.45
N ARG A 175 -8.14 0.02 39.83
CA ARG A 175 -8.82 -1.17 40.36
C ARG A 175 -8.01 -2.47 40.15
N SER A 176 -8.36 -3.49 40.97
CA SER A 176 -7.88 -4.86 40.73
C SER A 176 -8.61 -5.49 39.56
N THR A 177 -7.86 -6.17 38.67
CA THR A 177 -8.44 -6.91 37.52
C THR A 177 -9.11 -8.22 37.95
N THR A 178 -8.77 -8.77 39.12
CA THR A 178 -9.33 -10.02 39.64
C THR A 178 -10.43 -9.79 40.71
N GLN A 179 -10.47 -8.64 41.34
CA GLN A 179 -11.43 -8.24 42.35
C GLN A 179 -11.90 -6.80 42.09
N PRO A 180 -12.79 -6.55 41.11
CA PRO A 180 -13.17 -5.21 40.66
C PRO A 180 -13.75 -4.30 41.77
N ALA A 181 -14.31 -4.90 42.82
CA ALA A 181 -14.78 -4.14 44.00
C ALA A 181 -13.64 -3.46 44.79
N MET A 182 -12.40 -3.95 44.64
CA MET A 182 -11.21 -3.29 45.20
C MET A 182 -10.75 -2.22 44.21
N SER A 183 -11.27 -1.01 44.36
CA SER A 183 -11.01 0.14 43.53
C SER A 183 -10.84 1.41 44.32
N VAL A 184 -10.07 2.35 43.80
CA VAL A 184 -9.88 3.70 44.35
C VAL A 184 -10.14 4.72 43.25
N ASP A 185 -10.88 5.76 43.55
CA ASP A 185 -11.02 6.94 42.71
C ASP A 185 -9.72 7.76 42.76
N VAL A 186 -9.10 7.98 41.61
CA VAL A 186 -7.86 8.77 41.47
C VAL A 186 -8.06 9.97 40.53
N THR A 187 -9.32 10.39 40.34
CA THR A 187 -9.69 11.46 39.41
C THR A 187 -8.97 12.77 39.71
N ASP A 188 -9.01 13.24 40.97
CA ASP A 188 -8.38 14.51 41.33
C ASP A 188 -6.84 14.43 41.27
N LYS A 189 -6.28 13.27 41.57
CA LYS A 189 -4.84 13.04 41.40
C LYS A 189 -4.43 13.20 39.95
N LEU A 190 -5.11 12.56 39.01
CA LEU A 190 -4.79 12.67 37.59
C LEU A 190 -5.03 14.09 37.06
N LYS A 191 -6.09 14.78 37.48
CA LYS A 191 -6.31 16.19 37.14
C LYS A 191 -5.12 17.05 37.49
N SER A 192 -4.50 16.81 38.65
CA SER A 192 -3.32 17.58 39.11
C SER A 192 -2.03 17.31 38.32
N LEU A 193 -2.02 16.28 37.50
CA LEU A 193 -0.86 15.87 36.69
C LEU A 193 -0.98 16.28 35.21
N ILE A 194 -2.11 16.90 34.82
CA ILE A 194 -2.28 17.45 33.49
C ILE A 194 -1.27 18.57 33.26
N SER A 195 -0.57 18.52 32.12
CA SER A 195 0.39 19.53 31.69
C SER A 195 0.16 19.86 30.23
N ASN A 196 0.08 21.16 29.89
CA ASN A 196 -0.14 21.64 28.51
C ASN A 196 -1.33 20.98 27.78
N GLY A 197 -2.43 20.74 28.51
CA GLY A 197 -3.61 20.12 27.92
C GLY A 197 -3.56 18.61 27.75
N THR A 198 -2.47 17.95 28.14
CA THR A 198 -2.25 16.50 28.02
C THR A 198 -1.89 15.87 29.36
N LEU A 199 -2.01 14.55 29.47
CA LEU A 199 -1.56 13.78 30.62
C LEU A 199 -0.70 12.61 30.16
N SER A 200 0.50 12.48 30.71
CA SER A 200 1.35 11.30 30.52
C SER A 200 1.87 10.84 31.89
N VAL A 201 1.38 9.69 32.36
CA VAL A 201 1.71 9.19 33.71
C VAL A 201 1.97 7.69 33.69
N ARG A 202 2.94 7.25 34.50
CA ARG A 202 3.11 5.83 34.81
C ARG A 202 1.98 5.36 35.72
N VAL A 203 1.34 4.26 35.37
CA VAL A 203 0.26 3.65 36.17
C VAL A 203 0.88 2.76 37.25
N ASP A 204 1.14 3.33 38.40
CA ASP A 204 1.62 2.62 39.59
C ASP A 204 1.13 3.29 40.87
N ALA A 205 1.22 2.56 41.99
CA ALA A 205 0.74 3.05 43.29
C ALA A 205 1.46 4.33 43.76
N ALA A 206 2.75 4.47 43.43
CA ALA A 206 3.54 5.65 43.82
C ALA A 206 3.08 6.91 43.07
N THR A 207 2.86 6.81 41.78
CA THR A 207 2.40 7.92 40.92
C THR A 207 0.95 8.29 41.23
N LEU A 208 0.09 7.28 41.39
CA LEU A 208 -1.35 7.50 41.63
C LEU A 208 -1.68 7.83 43.11
N GLY A 209 -0.73 7.58 44.02
CA GLY A 209 -0.89 7.85 45.45
C GLY A 209 -1.82 6.88 46.19
N ALA A 210 -2.17 5.74 45.56
CA ALA A 210 -3.07 4.73 46.11
C ALA A 210 -2.75 3.34 45.60
N ASP A 211 -2.98 2.31 46.42
CA ASP A 211 -2.92 0.89 46.03
C ASP A 211 -4.20 0.18 46.44
N PRO A 212 -5.16 -0.03 45.54
CA PRO A 212 -6.45 -0.66 45.86
C PRO A 212 -6.31 -2.14 46.23
N ALA A 213 -5.27 -2.83 45.79
CA ALA A 213 -5.09 -4.26 46.00
C ALA A 213 -3.59 -4.65 45.95
N PRO A 214 -2.85 -4.57 47.07
CA PRO A 214 -1.43 -4.93 47.12
C PRO A 214 -1.19 -6.35 46.57
N ARG A 215 -0.14 -6.49 45.71
CA ARG A 215 0.27 -7.73 45.05
C ARG A 215 -0.72 -8.31 44.04
N ALA A 216 -1.90 -7.72 43.80
CA ALA A 216 -2.80 -8.10 42.72
C ALA A 216 -2.45 -7.35 41.42
N ARG A 217 -2.89 -7.92 40.27
CA ARG A 217 -2.85 -7.20 38.99
C ARG A 217 -3.89 -6.09 39.01
N LYS A 218 -3.49 -4.92 38.55
CA LYS A 218 -4.33 -3.72 38.56
C LYS A 218 -4.35 -3.04 37.21
N GLU A 219 -5.39 -2.23 36.99
CA GLU A 219 -5.56 -1.39 35.82
C GLU A 219 -6.16 -0.04 36.22
N LEU A 220 -5.83 0.98 35.44
CA LEU A 220 -6.40 2.32 35.56
C LEU A 220 -7.34 2.54 34.38
N THR A 221 -8.60 2.86 34.66
CA THR A 221 -9.59 3.32 33.68
C THR A 221 -9.85 4.79 33.87
N VAL A 222 -9.73 5.58 32.80
CA VAL A 222 -9.93 7.03 32.79
C VAL A 222 -10.96 7.40 31.74
N GLU A 223 -12.02 8.05 32.18
CA GLU A 223 -13.01 8.70 31.32
C GLU A 223 -12.66 10.19 31.24
N TYR A 224 -12.48 10.70 30.05
CA TYR A 224 -12.06 12.09 29.82
C TYR A 224 -12.73 12.69 28.60
N GLU A 225 -12.82 14.00 28.57
CA GLU A 225 -13.27 14.76 27.39
C GLU A 225 -12.06 15.35 26.68
N SER A 226 -12.00 15.17 25.35
CA SER A 226 -11.03 15.79 24.46
C SER A 226 -11.73 16.23 23.20
N ARG A 227 -11.49 17.49 22.78
CA ARG A 227 -12.05 18.07 21.56
C ARG A 227 -13.56 17.85 21.39
N GLY A 228 -14.31 17.92 22.50
CA GLY A 228 -15.78 17.75 22.55
C GLY A 228 -16.27 16.30 22.48
N LYS A 229 -15.37 15.32 22.65
CA LYS A 229 -15.72 13.90 22.74
C LYS A 229 -15.42 13.36 24.13
N THR A 230 -16.32 12.53 24.68
CA THR A 230 -16.02 11.71 25.85
C THR A 230 -15.34 10.42 25.39
N LEU A 231 -14.18 10.15 25.94
CA LEU A 231 -13.32 9.02 25.63
C LEU A 231 -13.02 8.23 26.91
N GLU A 232 -12.77 6.93 26.77
CA GLU A 232 -12.33 6.07 27.85
C GLU A 232 -11.00 5.40 27.48
N SER A 233 -10.06 5.39 28.42
CA SER A 233 -8.80 4.69 28.28
C SER A 233 -8.54 3.79 29.47
N THR A 234 -8.15 2.53 29.23
CA THR A 234 -7.77 1.57 30.28
C THR A 234 -6.35 1.09 30.07
N VAL A 235 -5.51 1.28 31.10
CA VAL A 235 -4.08 0.92 31.06
C VAL A 235 -3.72 0.07 32.27
N ARG A 236 -2.97 -1.03 32.04
CA ARG A 236 -2.49 -1.92 33.10
C ARG A 236 -1.39 -1.27 33.95
N GLU A 237 -1.31 -1.70 35.19
CA GLU A 237 -0.24 -1.29 36.11
C GLU A 237 1.16 -1.51 35.49
N ASN A 238 2.08 -0.62 35.80
CA ASN A 238 3.47 -0.53 35.28
C ASN A 238 3.58 -0.15 33.78
N ARG A 239 2.49 0.31 33.19
CA ARG A 239 2.49 0.92 31.85
C ARG A 239 2.27 2.44 31.97
N THR A 240 2.55 3.17 30.93
CA THR A 240 2.28 4.61 30.84
C THR A 240 0.91 4.84 30.23
N LEU A 241 0.08 5.66 30.89
CA LEU A 241 -1.12 6.25 30.29
C LEU A 241 -0.73 7.57 29.66
N THR A 242 -1.02 7.75 28.39
CA THR A 242 -0.95 9.05 27.71
C THR A 242 -2.32 9.39 27.18
N ILE A 243 -2.85 10.56 27.48
CA ILE A 243 -4.12 11.10 26.98
C ILE A 243 -3.97 12.60 26.66
N PRO A 244 -4.62 13.13 25.60
CA PRO A 244 -5.54 12.38 24.74
C PRO A 244 -4.83 11.26 24.01
N GLN A 245 -5.55 10.19 23.70
CA GLN A 245 -5.06 9.10 22.84
C GLN A 245 -5.29 9.41 21.35
N ASP A 246 -5.77 10.59 21.04
CA ASP A 246 -5.98 11.09 19.68
C ASP A 246 -4.69 11.61 19.01
N THR A 247 -3.51 11.15 19.49
CA THR A 247 -2.21 11.34 18.85
C THR A 247 -2.08 10.67 17.47
N GLU A 248 -3.11 9.96 17.06
CA GLU A 248 -3.22 9.26 15.79
C GLU A 248 -4.00 10.07 14.74
N ALA A 249 -4.28 11.36 15.02
CA ALA A 249 -4.92 12.26 14.06
C ALA A 249 -4.08 12.38 12.79
N VAL A 250 -4.76 12.29 11.65
CA VAL A 250 -4.13 12.47 10.35
C VAL A 250 -4.07 13.96 10.01
N TRP A 251 -2.92 14.40 9.50
CA TRP A 251 -2.71 15.78 9.09
C TRP A 251 -2.57 15.88 7.58
N CYS A 252 -3.16 16.93 7.01
CA CYS A 252 -2.91 17.35 5.64
C CYS A 252 -1.69 18.26 5.61
N LEU A 253 -0.80 18.04 4.64
CA LEU A 253 0.33 18.91 4.32
C LEU A 253 0.23 19.32 2.86
N ARG A 254 0.60 20.56 2.53
CA ARG A 254 0.52 21.04 1.15
C ARG A 254 1.52 22.13 0.85
N ARG A 255 1.77 22.29 -0.46
CA ARG A 255 2.52 23.41 -1.03
C ARG A 255 2.00 23.76 -2.42
N SER A 256 1.76 25.04 -2.69
CA SER A 256 1.55 25.53 -4.05
C SER A 256 2.88 25.85 -4.73
N PHE A 257 2.99 25.61 -6.04
CA PHE A 257 4.17 25.92 -6.82
C PHE A 257 3.79 26.24 -8.28
N SER A 258 4.68 26.90 -9.01
CA SER A 258 4.45 27.21 -10.43
C SER A 258 5.49 26.52 -11.31
N ALA A 259 5.04 25.81 -12.35
CA ALA A 259 5.91 25.18 -13.34
C ALA A 259 6.06 26.08 -14.58
N LYS A 260 7.32 26.27 -15.05
CA LYS A 260 7.67 27.34 -16.00
C LYS A 260 7.29 27.09 -17.45
N GLY A 261 7.08 25.85 -17.85
CA GLY A 261 6.92 25.53 -19.26
C GLY A 261 6.35 24.14 -19.52
N ARG A 262 6.54 23.65 -20.75
CA ARG A 262 6.10 22.30 -21.14
C ARG A 262 6.91 21.25 -20.39
N ILE A 263 6.21 20.41 -19.65
CA ILE A 263 6.78 19.31 -18.88
C ILE A 263 7.21 18.19 -19.85
N GLN A 264 8.46 17.75 -19.76
CA GLN A 264 8.97 16.58 -20.46
C GLN A 264 8.88 15.35 -19.58
N LYS A 265 9.28 15.47 -18.31
CA LYS A 265 9.25 14.41 -17.31
C LYS A 265 9.12 15.00 -15.92
N ALA A 266 8.34 14.38 -15.07
CA ALA A 266 8.30 14.70 -13.64
C ALA A 266 8.30 13.42 -12.81
N THR A 267 9.20 13.35 -11.81
CA THR A 267 9.33 12.19 -10.91
C THR A 267 9.22 12.67 -9.47
N LEU A 268 8.30 12.08 -8.71
CA LEU A 268 8.18 12.28 -7.28
C LEU A 268 8.88 11.13 -6.54
N TYR A 269 9.89 11.47 -5.74
CA TYR A 269 10.49 10.59 -4.75
C TYR A 269 9.89 10.95 -3.39
N VAL A 270 9.28 9.99 -2.69
CA VAL A 270 8.57 10.28 -1.44
C VAL A 270 8.60 9.10 -0.47
N THR A 271 8.65 9.44 0.81
CA THR A 271 8.53 8.49 1.92
C THR A 271 7.96 9.17 3.16
N ALA A 272 7.63 8.38 4.18
CA ALA A 272 7.17 8.88 5.47
C ALA A 272 7.73 8.08 6.65
N LEU A 273 7.81 8.72 7.79
CA LEU A 273 7.77 8.09 9.09
C LEU A 273 6.29 7.97 9.47
N GLY A 274 5.70 6.81 9.33
CA GLY A 274 4.27 6.58 9.32
C GLY A 274 3.77 6.14 7.97
N LEU A 275 2.53 6.48 7.62
CA LEU A 275 1.93 6.23 6.32
C LEU A 275 1.64 7.55 5.60
N TYR A 276 1.66 7.52 4.27
CA TYR A 276 1.30 8.68 3.46
C TYR A 276 0.38 8.33 2.29
N GLU A 277 -0.41 9.30 1.90
CA GLU A 277 -1.01 9.40 0.56
C GLU A 277 -0.65 10.77 -0.02
N MET A 278 -0.30 10.81 -1.31
CA MET A 278 0.06 12.06 -1.99
C MET A 278 -0.94 12.37 -3.08
N ASP A 279 -1.21 13.67 -3.27
CA ASP A 279 -2.04 14.21 -4.33
C ASP A 279 -1.30 15.33 -5.07
N ILE A 280 -1.54 15.45 -6.37
CA ILE A 280 -1.08 16.59 -7.19
C ILE A 280 -2.28 17.11 -7.96
N ASN A 281 -2.61 18.38 -7.79
CA ASN A 281 -3.72 19.06 -8.47
C ASN A 281 -5.06 18.32 -8.32
N GLY A 282 -5.35 17.76 -7.13
CA GLY A 282 -6.56 17.00 -6.84
C GLY A 282 -6.58 15.57 -7.37
N GLN A 283 -5.46 15.06 -7.83
CA GLN A 283 -5.34 13.69 -8.33
C GLN A 283 -4.34 12.91 -7.49
N ARG A 284 -4.76 11.73 -7.03
CA ARG A 284 -3.92 10.84 -6.25
C ARG A 284 -2.68 10.40 -7.04
N VAL A 285 -1.54 10.39 -6.38
CA VAL A 285 -0.27 9.90 -6.91
C VAL A 285 -0.16 8.39 -6.69
N GLY A 286 -0.09 7.65 -7.80
CA GLY A 286 0.05 6.19 -7.74
C GLY A 286 -1.18 5.47 -7.19
N ASP A 287 -1.02 4.18 -6.93
CA ASP A 287 -2.06 3.27 -6.45
C ASP A 287 -1.66 2.48 -5.20
N HIS A 288 -0.50 2.80 -4.62
CA HIS A 288 -0.04 2.20 -3.39
C HIS A 288 -0.94 2.61 -2.22
N VAL A 289 -1.28 1.67 -1.36
CA VAL A 289 -1.93 1.92 -0.08
C VAL A 289 -0.98 1.51 1.05
N LEU A 290 -1.10 2.12 2.22
CA LEU A 290 -0.25 1.86 3.38
C LEU A 290 1.26 2.03 3.09
N ALA A 291 1.62 2.92 2.14
CA ALA A 291 3.02 3.25 1.86
C ALA A 291 3.63 4.06 3.03
N PRO A 292 4.95 3.92 3.31
CA PRO A 292 6.00 3.33 2.46
C PRO A 292 6.33 1.86 2.69
N ASP A 293 5.67 1.10 3.48
CA ASP A 293 5.97 -0.22 4.00
C ASP A 293 6.56 -0.19 5.43
N TRP A 294 6.49 -1.34 6.10
CA TRP A 294 7.09 -1.52 7.42
C TRP A 294 8.56 -1.90 7.32
N THR A 295 9.41 -1.15 8.01
CA THR A 295 10.83 -1.44 8.22
C THR A 295 11.21 -1.17 9.68
N ASP A 296 12.43 -1.50 10.09
CA ASP A 296 13.00 -0.93 11.32
C ASP A 296 13.33 0.54 11.07
N TYR A 297 12.39 1.42 11.39
CA TYR A 297 12.52 2.87 11.15
C TYR A 297 13.71 3.52 11.86
N ASN A 298 14.33 2.85 12.83
CA ASN A 298 15.56 3.34 13.44
C ASN A 298 16.78 3.15 12.54
N LYS A 299 16.70 2.25 11.56
CA LYS A 299 17.82 1.92 10.65
C LYS A 299 17.58 2.41 9.25
N ARG A 300 16.40 2.09 8.68
CA ARG A 300 16.10 2.36 7.27
C ARG A 300 14.63 2.69 7.05
N VAL A 301 14.37 3.45 6.00
CA VAL A 301 13.03 3.75 5.51
C VAL A 301 13.01 3.53 4.00
N ARG A 302 11.97 2.87 3.50
CA ARG A 302 11.78 2.70 2.06
C ARG A 302 11.13 3.95 1.46
N TYR A 303 11.58 4.38 0.29
CA TYR A 303 10.92 5.42 -0.48
C TYR A 303 10.36 4.86 -1.79
N GLN A 304 9.35 5.53 -2.32
CA GLN A 304 8.73 5.24 -3.60
C GLN A 304 9.12 6.31 -4.63
N ALA A 305 9.20 5.90 -5.89
CA ALA A 305 9.36 6.79 -7.03
C ALA A 305 8.13 6.67 -7.93
N TYR A 306 7.50 7.80 -8.24
CA TYR A 306 6.32 7.87 -9.10
C TYR A 306 6.57 8.75 -10.31
N ASP A 307 6.16 8.28 -11.49
CA ASP A 307 6.03 9.16 -12.66
C ASP A 307 4.75 9.99 -12.52
N VAL A 308 4.93 11.27 -12.31
CA VAL A 308 3.85 12.25 -12.14
C VAL A 308 3.78 13.26 -13.29
N THR A 309 4.40 12.94 -14.42
CA THR A 309 4.49 13.82 -15.59
C THR A 309 3.11 14.30 -16.05
N SER A 310 2.12 13.43 -16.08
CA SER A 310 0.75 13.75 -16.51
C SER A 310 -0.04 14.57 -15.49
N LEU A 311 0.42 14.64 -14.24
CA LEU A 311 -0.26 15.37 -13.16
C LEU A 311 0.17 16.83 -13.05
N ILE A 312 1.33 17.18 -13.64
CA ILE A 312 1.89 18.54 -13.61
C ILE A 312 1.47 19.30 -14.85
N LYS A 313 0.99 20.51 -14.68
CA LYS A 313 0.64 21.45 -15.77
C LYS A 313 1.53 22.68 -15.74
N ALA A 314 1.69 23.36 -16.87
CA ALA A 314 2.34 24.67 -16.90
C ALA A 314 1.52 25.68 -16.09
N GLY A 315 2.20 26.56 -15.36
CA GLY A 315 1.57 27.49 -14.42
C GLY A 315 1.37 26.89 -13.03
N ASP A 316 0.29 27.26 -12.37
CA ASP A 316 0.06 26.96 -10.96
C ASP A 316 -0.33 25.49 -10.73
N ASN A 317 0.33 24.88 -9.77
CA ASN A 317 0.15 23.51 -9.29
C ASN A 317 0.11 23.47 -7.77
N ALA A 318 -0.44 22.38 -7.22
CA ALA A 318 -0.32 22.04 -5.82
C ALA A 318 0.16 20.60 -5.67
N ILE A 319 1.04 20.38 -4.70
CA ILE A 319 1.40 19.06 -4.19
C ILE A 319 0.93 18.99 -2.74
N ALA A 320 0.29 17.90 -2.39
CA ALA A 320 -0.32 17.71 -1.09
C ALA A 320 -0.14 16.27 -0.61
N GLY A 321 -0.24 16.06 0.70
CA GLY A 321 -0.17 14.74 1.29
C GLY A 321 -0.94 14.64 2.60
N MET A 322 -1.36 13.43 2.95
CA MET A 322 -1.88 13.08 4.27
C MET A 322 -0.89 12.16 4.97
N LEU A 323 -0.75 12.34 6.29
CA LEU A 323 0.13 11.53 7.13
C LEU A 323 -0.68 10.78 8.18
N GLY A 324 -0.59 9.44 8.18
CA GLY A 324 -1.16 8.55 9.19
C GLY A 324 -0.08 7.89 10.06
N ALA A 325 -0.49 7.43 11.24
CA ALA A 325 0.40 6.81 12.23
C ALA A 325 1.13 5.56 11.73
N GLY A 326 0.38 4.61 11.15
CA GLY A 326 0.90 3.34 10.64
C GLY A 326 1.74 2.58 11.66
N TRP A 327 2.79 1.93 11.17
CA TRP A 327 3.75 1.20 12.03
C TRP A 327 4.71 2.10 12.79
N TYR A 328 4.81 3.40 12.46
CA TYR A 328 5.76 4.30 13.10
C TYR A 328 5.29 4.75 14.49
N SER A 329 4.08 5.27 14.58
CA SER A 329 3.49 5.79 15.82
C SER A 329 2.23 5.05 16.27
N GLY A 330 1.57 4.27 15.41
CA GLY A 330 0.42 3.43 15.75
C GLY A 330 0.78 2.17 16.54
N HIS A 331 -0.22 1.36 16.85
CA HIS A 331 -0.05 0.10 17.58
C HIS A 331 0.68 -0.96 16.77
N ILE A 332 1.65 -1.61 17.40
CA ILE A 332 2.37 -2.76 16.86
C ILE A 332 2.30 -3.92 17.84
N GLY A 333 1.67 -5.00 17.43
CA GLY A 333 1.59 -6.24 18.23
C GLY A 333 1.07 -5.99 19.64
N ASN A 334 1.67 -6.67 20.60
CA ASN A 334 1.42 -6.47 22.03
C ASN A 334 2.30 -5.36 22.63
N GLY A 335 3.11 -4.68 21.81
CA GLY A 335 4.10 -3.68 22.25
C GLY A 335 3.50 -2.31 22.57
N GLY A 336 2.25 -2.05 22.19
CA GLY A 336 1.62 -0.74 22.28
C GLY A 336 1.94 0.15 21.09
N PHE A 337 1.73 1.44 21.21
CA PHE A 337 1.95 2.45 20.18
C PHE A 337 3.27 3.22 20.39
N GLU A 338 3.65 4.08 19.44
CA GLU A 338 4.85 4.94 19.46
C GLU A 338 6.19 4.19 19.57
N GLN A 339 6.27 2.97 18.98
CA GLN A 339 7.48 2.14 19.09
C GLN A 339 8.71 2.77 18.44
N TYR A 340 8.53 3.58 17.39
CA TYR A 340 9.61 4.25 16.66
C TYR A 340 9.59 5.76 16.81
N GLY A 341 8.47 6.36 17.19
CA GLY A 341 8.30 7.79 17.40
C GLY A 341 6.85 8.20 17.53
N LYS A 342 6.62 9.47 17.90
CA LYS A 342 5.29 9.98 18.22
C LYS A 342 4.58 10.58 17.02
N THR A 343 5.23 11.50 16.33
CA THR A 343 4.60 12.29 15.26
C THR A 343 5.09 11.78 13.91
N PRO A 344 4.20 11.36 13.00
CA PRO A 344 4.55 11.04 11.62
C PRO A 344 5.23 12.20 10.91
N ALA A 345 6.08 11.90 9.91
CA ALA A 345 6.76 12.93 9.14
C ALA A 345 6.86 12.54 7.66
N LEU A 346 6.82 13.52 6.77
CA LEU A 346 6.92 13.38 5.32
C LEU A 346 8.29 13.84 4.83
N LEU A 347 8.85 13.09 3.88
CA LEU A 347 10.01 13.50 3.08
C LEU A 347 9.66 13.32 1.61
N GLY A 348 9.66 14.40 0.84
CA GLY A 348 9.26 14.38 -0.57
C GLY A 348 10.11 15.31 -1.44
N GLN A 349 10.47 14.83 -2.62
CA GLN A 349 11.24 15.58 -3.63
C GLN A 349 10.65 15.32 -5.01
N LEU A 350 10.00 16.32 -5.58
CA LEU A 350 9.48 16.33 -6.93
C LEU A 350 10.52 16.98 -7.86
N GLU A 351 10.97 16.24 -8.85
CA GLU A 351 11.90 16.70 -9.88
C GLU A 351 11.19 16.83 -11.21
N ILE A 352 11.25 18.02 -11.81
CA ILE A 352 10.59 18.36 -13.08
C ILE A 352 11.67 18.67 -14.11
N THR A 353 11.61 17.99 -15.26
CA THR A 353 12.43 18.30 -16.43
C THR A 353 11.53 18.89 -17.50
N TYR A 354 11.91 20.05 -18.01
CA TYR A 354 11.18 20.76 -19.06
C TYR A 354 11.66 20.37 -20.46
N ALA A 355 10.85 20.66 -21.46
CA ALA A 355 11.17 20.36 -22.86
C ALA A 355 12.40 21.11 -23.39
N ASP A 356 12.83 22.21 -22.76
CA ASP A 356 14.05 22.96 -23.06
C ASP A 356 15.30 22.40 -22.35
N GLY A 357 15.14 21.30 -21.58
CA GLY A 357 16.21 20.65 -20.83
C GLY A 357 16.50 21.28 -19.46
N THR A 358 15.82 22.36 -19.08
CA THR A 358 15.95 22.92 -17.73
C THR A 358 15.21 22.05 -16.69
N THR A 359 15.57 22.18 -15.43
CA THR A 359 14.99 21.38 -14.34
C THR A 359 14.56 22.28 -13.17
N ASP A 360 13.46 21.91 -12.54
CA ASP A 360 13.05 22.45 -11.23
C ASP A 360 12.92 21.33 -10.21
N ARG A 361 13.03 21.70 -8.93
CA ARG A 361 12.88 20.78 -7.80
C ARG A 361 11.99 21.40 -6.75
N ILE A 362 10.91 20.69 -6.41
CA ILE A 362 9.99 21.06 -5.33
C ILE A 362 10.21 20.05 -4.21
N ILE A 363 10.59 20.53 -3.04
CA ILE A 363 10.97 19.68 -1.90
C ILE A 363 10.06 19.93 -0.70
N THR A 364 10.00 19.00 0.21
CA THR A 364 9.48 19.24 1.55
C THR A 364 10.47 20.11 2.33
N ASP A 365 9.98 21.22 2.83
CA ASP A 365 10.72 22.22 3.60
C ASP A 365 9.75 23.12 4.39
N GLU A 366 10.24 24.18 5.01
CA GLU A 366 9.50 25.16 5.81
C GLU A 366 8.47 25.98 5.02
N THR A 367 8.40 25.84 3.70
CA THR A 367 7.38 26.52 2.86
C THR A 367 6.08 25.71 2.73
N TRP A 368 6.05 24.51 3.28
CA TRP A 368 4.84 23.73 3.36
C TRP A 368 3.96 24.20 4.53
N THR A 369 2.66 24.00 4.36
CA THR A 369 1.67 24.26 5.40
C THR A 369 0.93 23.00 5.78
N THR A 370 0.38 22.96 6.99
CA THR A 370 -0.35 21.83 7.56
C THR A 370 -1.70 22.24 8.11
N HIS A 371 -2.64 21.29 8.13
CA HIS A 371 -4.01 21.46 8.67
C HIS A 371 -4.52 20.11 9.17
N PRO A 372 -5.31 20.05 10.27
CA PRO A 372 -5.99 18.83 10.67
C PRO A 372 -6.88 18.29 9.56
N SER A 373 -6.81 16.98 9.28
CA SER A 373 -7.66 16.34 8.28
C SER A 373 -9.03 15.95 8.84
N PRO A 374 -9.99 15.53 7.99
CA PRO A 374 -11.23 14.89 8.43
C PRO A 374 -11.04 13.56 9.16
N ILE A 375 -9.86 12.92 9.02
CA ILE A 375 -9.52 11.68 9.75
C ILE A 375 -9.05 12.07 11.13
N LEU A 376 -9.93 11.89 12.12
CA LEU A 376 -9.69 12.30 13.51
C LEU A 376 -8.76 11.35 14.25
N SER A 377 -8.74 10.08 13.85
CA SER A 377 -7.80 9.07 14.33
C SER A 377 -7.72 7.94 13.31
N SER A 378 -6.56 7.30 13.23
CA SER A 378 -6.36 6.11 12.41
C SER A 378 -5.28 5.22 12.99
N ASP A 379 -5.60 3.91 13.14
CA ASP A 379 -4.70 2.91 13.66
C ASP A 379 -5.04 1.54 13.07
N PHE A 380 -4.07 0.67 12.88
CA PHE A 380 -4.32 -0.65 12.30
C PHE A 380 -5.25 -1.53 13.14
N MET A 381 -5.17 -1.42 14.47
CA MET A 381 -5.94 -2.28 15.39
C MET A 381 -7.25 -1.65 15.83
N LEU A 382 -7.23 -0.33 16.00
CA LEU A 382 -8.40 0.41 16.49
C LEU A 382 -9.37 0.74 15.37
N GLY A 383 -8.86 0.98 14.14
CA GLY A 383 -9.63 1.41 12.98
C GLY A 383 -9.48 2.90 12.72
N GLU A 384 -10.38 3.47 11.91
CA GLU A 384 -10.35 4.87 11.49
C GLU A 384 -11.62 5.60 11.91
N THR A 385 -11.48 6.81 12.46
CA THR A 385 -12.59 7.73 12.74
C THR A 385 -12.54 8.90 11.79
N TYR A 386 -13.59 9.07 11.00
CA TYR A 386 -13.72 10.12 10.00
C TYR A 386 -14.93 11.02 10.26
N ASP A 387 -14.74 12.33 10.16
CA ASP A 387 -15.81 13.31 10.27
C ASP A 387 -15.95 14.10 8.96
N ALA A 388 -16.93 13.72 8.13
CA ALA A 388 -17.15 14.35 6.84
C ALA A 388 -17.56 15.83 6.93
N GLN A 389 -18.03 16.30 8.11
CA GLN A 389 -18.32 17.72 8.33
C GLN A 389 -17.05 18.59 8.37
N LYS A 390 -15.87 17.95 8.53
CA LYS A 390 -14.53 18.60 8.55
C LYS A 390 -13.81 18.52 7.21
N GLU A 391 -14.45 18.02 6.16
CA GLU A 391 -13.84 17.99 4.84
C GLU A 391 -13.43 19.38 4.36
N ILE A 392 -12.21 19.48 3.85
CA ILE A 392 -11.65 20.73 3.34
C ILE A 392 -11.77 20.67 1.81
N SER A 393 -12.66 21.51 1.25
CA SER A 393 -12.82 21.59 -0.20
C SER A 393 -11.52 22.02 -0.86
N ASP A 394 -11.15 21.34 -1.96
CA ASP A 394 -10.01 21.70 -2.81
C ASP A 394 -8.67 21.86 -2.03
N TRP A 395 -8.48 21.11 -0.94
CA TRP A 395 -7.30 21.22 -0.08
C TRP A 395 -6.00 20.89 -0.83
N ASP A 396 -6.09 20.09 -1.86
CA ASP A 396 -5.02 19.55 -2.73
C ASP A 396 -4.94 20.26 -4.09
N GLN A 397 -5.70 21.37 -4.26
CA GLN A 397 -5.69 22.22 -5.46
C GLN A 397 -4.84 23.48 -5.25
N PRO A 398 -4.36 24.14 -6.34
CA PRO A 398 -3.70 25.43 -6.23
C PRO A 398 -4.63 26.46 -5.56
N ARG A 399 -4.15 27.10 -4.51
CA ARG A 399 -4.92 28.09 -3.73
C ARG A 399 -4.12 29.35 -3.51
N THR A 400 -4.83 30.47 -3.38
CA THR A 400 -4.29 31.76 -2.95
C THR A 400 -4.60 32.05 -1.47
N ASN A 401 -5.58 31.35 -0.87
CA ASN A 401 -5.99 31.55 0.52
C ASN A 401 -5.57 30.36 1.37
N GLU A 402 -4.70 30.60 2.34
CA GLU A 402 -4.18 29.63 3.32
C GLU A 402 -4.80 29.84 4.72
N THR A 403 -5.99 30.44 4.81
CA THR A 403 -6.64 30.68 6.11
C THR A 403 -6.87 29.36 6.84
N GLY A 404 -6.41 29.25 8.08
CA GLY A 404 -6.50 28.06 8.93
C GLY A 404 -5.38 27.05 8.72
N TRP A 405 -4.48 27.30 7.75
CA TRP A 405 -3.27 26.49 7.58
C TRP A 405 -2.13 27.06 8.40
N GLU A 406 -1.39 26.19 9.08
CA GLU A 406 -0.22 26.54 9.89
C GLU A 406 1.06 26.10 9.15
N PRO A 407 2.21 26.78 9.37
CA PRO A 407 3.48 26.27 8.84
C PRO A 407 3.76 24.84 9.31
N ALA A 408 4.25 24.00 8.41
CA ALA A 408 4.77 22.69 8.77
C ALA A 408 6.10 22.83 9.53
N SER A 409 6.33 21.96 10.51
CA SER A 409 7.59 21.93 11.26
C SER A 409 8.64 21.14 10.48
N THR A 410 9.90 21.58 10.52
CA THR A 410 11.02 20.81 9.99
C THR A 410 11.74 20.07 11.11
N ARG A 411 12.14 18.83 10.84
CA ARG A 411 12.96 18.02 11.77
C ARG A 411 14.42 18.00 11.38
N PRO A 412 15.34 17.93 12.36
CA PRO A 412 16.72 17.57 12.08
C PRO A 412 16.79 16.22 11.38
N GLU A 413 17.70 16.10 10.42
CA GLU A 413 18.01 14.84 9.78
C GLU A 413 18.46 13.82 10.83
N GLN A 414 17.83 12.64 10.85
CA GLN A 414 18.33 11.53 11.63
C GLN A 414 19.02 10.55 10.68
N PRO A 415 20.18 9.99 11.04
CA PRO A 415 20.93 9.09 10.17
C PRO A 415 20.13 7.78 9.97
N ARG A 416 19.40 7.69 8.87
CA ARG A 416 18.66 6.50 8.41
C ARG A 416 18.99 6.27 6.97
N GLU A 417 19.09 5.00 6.57
CA GLU A 417 19.19 4.69 5.16
C GLU A 417 17.85 4.92 4.48
N LEU A 418 17.87 5.65 3.38
CA LEU A 418 16.73 5.77 2.46
C LEU A 418 16.94 4.80 1.31
N ASN A 419 16.20 3.69 1.33
CA ASN A 419 16.28 2.65 0.33
C ASN A 419 15.05 2.71 -0.58
N SER A 420 15.24 2.47 -1.88
CA SER A 420 14.09 2.33 -2.78
C SER A 420 13.27 1.08 -2.43
N GLN A 421 11.96 1.16 -2.64
CA GLN A 421 11.10 0.00 -2.49
C GLN A 421 11.34 -0.99 -3.62
N VAL A 422 11.64 -2.25 -3.25
CA VAL A 422 11.75 -3.39 -4.17
C VAL A 422 10.65 -4.43 -3.91
N SER A 423 10.02 -4.40 -2.72
CA SER A 423 8.90 -5.26 -2.37
C SER A 423 7.66 -4.91 -3.18
N PRO A 424 6.76 -5.87 -3.45
CA PRO A 424 5.49 -5.58 -4.10
C PRO A 424 4.69 -4.59 -3.23
N PRO A 425 4.15 -3.52 -3.82
CA PRO A 425 3.36 -2.56 -3.06
C PRO A 425 2.07 -3.19 -2.54
N VAL A 426 1.59 -2.70 -1.41
CA VAL A 426 0.22 -3.00 -0.97
C VAL A 426 -0.73 -2.24 -1.89
N ARG A 427 -1.73 -2.96 -2.42
CA ARG A 427 -2.74 -2.42 -3.35
C ARG A 427 -4.15 -2.91 -3.01
N GLN A 428 -5.13 -2.27 -3.61
CA GLN A 428 -6.48 -2.84 -3.71
C GLN A 428 -6.45 -3.93 -4.77
N THR A 429 -6.55 -5.19 -4.35
CA THR A 429 -6.40 -6.37 -5.22
C THR A 429 -7.73 -6.97 -5.66
N GLY A 430 -8.85 -6.47 -5.14
CA GLY A 430 -10.19 -6.91 -5.51
C GLY A 430 -11.28 -6.27 -4.66
N THR A 431 -12.52 -6.64 -4.98
CA THR A 431 -13.71 -6.19 -4.24
C THR A 431 -14.64 -7.36 -3.97
N LEU A 432 -15.36 -7.32 -2.84
CA LEU A 432 -16.40 -8.29 -2.48
C LEU A 432 -17.72 -7.56 -2.22
N SER A 433 -18.78 -8.01 -2.87
CA SER A 433 -20.14 -7.58 -2.56
C SER A 433 -20.76 -8.48 -1.52
N PRO A 434 -21.57 -7.95 -0.58
CA PRO A 434 -22.28 -8.77 0.39
C PRO A 434 -23.24 -9.75 -0.29
N ILE A 435 -23.29 -10.97 0.26
CA ILE A 435 -24.23 -12.01 -0.16
C ILE A 435 -25.49 -12.06 0.70
N ARG A 436 -25.44 -11.46 1.89
CA ARG A 436 -26.55 -11.44 2.86
C ARG A 436 -26.48 -10.20 3.75
N LEU A 437 -27.67 -9.71 4.13
CA LEU A 437 -27.90 -8.68 5.14
C LEU A 437 -28.92 -9.20 6.14
N SER A 438 -28.61 -9.15 7.44
CA SER A 438 -29.47 -9.57 8.55
C SER A 438 -29.52 -8.49 9.63
N GLU A 439 -30.52 -8.57 10.50
CA GLU A 439 -30.66 -7.74 11.68
C GLU A 439 -30.78 -8.64 12.91
N PRO A 440 -29.65 -9.06 13.50
CA PRO A 440 -29.67 -9.96 14.68
C PRO A 440 -30.22 -9.30 15.94
N ALA A 441 -30.14 -7.97 16.02
CA ALA A 441 -30.75 -7.17 17.07
C ALA A 441 -31.21 -5.81 16.49
N PRO A 442 -32.21 -5.16 17.08
CA PRO A 442 -32.75 -3.90 16.57
C PRO A 442 -31.66 -2.83 16.33
N GLY A 443 -31.60 -2.31 15.08
CA GLY A 443 -30.62 -1.29 14.67
C GLY A 443 -29.19 -1.79 14.48
N ARG A 444 -28.95 -3.11 14.51
CA ARG A 444 -27.66 -3.75 14.21
C ARG A 444 -27.76 -4.50 12.90
N TRP A 445 -27.13 -3.99 11.86
CA TRP A 445 -27.23 -4.51 10.50
C TRP A 445 -25.95 -5.27 10.13
N THR A 446 -26.03 -6.61 10.03
CA THR A 446 -24.86 -7.46 9.76
C THR A 446 -24.86 -7.92 8.31
N TYR A 447 -23.80 -7.54 7.58
CA TYR A 447 -23.49 -7.95 6.23
C TYR A 447 -22.55 -9.15 6.24
N ASP A 448 -22.84 -10.18 5.42
CA ASP A 448 -21.93 -11.30 5.13
C ASP A 448 -21.33 -11.11 3.74
N LEU A 449 -20.02 -10.96 3.64
CA LEU A 449 -19.29 -10.86 2.37
C LEU A 449 -19.10 -12.20 1.67
N GLY A 450 -19.47 -13.32 2.32
CA GLY A 450 -19.32 -14.68 1.77
C GLY A 450 -17.89 -15.22 1.78
N GLN A 451 -16.89 -14.38 2.03
CA GLN A 451 -15.47 -14.70 2.06
C GLN A 451 -14.77 -13.96 3.20
N ASN A 452 -13.95 -14.67 3.99
CA ASN A 452 -13.04 -14.01 4.93
C ASN A 452 -11.91 -13.32 4.14
N MET A 453 -11.70 -12.04 4.36
CA MET A 453 -10.78 -11.20 3.61
C MET A 453 -9.96 -10.29 4.52
N VAL A 454 -8.96 -9.66 3.96
CA VAL A 454 -8.22 -8.56 4.60
C VAL A 454 -8.37 -7.29 3.78
N GLY A 455 -8.63 -6.18 4.46
CA GLY A 455 -8.82 -4.89 3.80
C GLY A 455 -9.72 -3.95 4.59
N VAL A 456 -10.50 -3.14 3.87
CA VAL A 456 -11.40 -2.13 4.43
C VAL A 456 -12.79 -2.23 3.81
N VAL A 457 -13.74 -1.52 4.41
CA VAL A 457 -15.10 -1.38 3.87
C VAL A 457 -15.22 -0.04 3.15
N ARG A 458 -15.74 -0.07 1.92
CA ARG A 458 -16.31 1.13 1.30
C ARG A 458 -17.78 1.24 1.72
N LEU A 459 -18.07 2.28 2.47
CA LEU A 459 -19.42 2.62 2.92
C LEU A 459 -20.08 3.56 1.91
N LYS A 460 -21.34 3.26 1.55
CA LYS A 460 -22.24 4.14 0.81
C LYS A 460 -23.45 4.42 1.68
N VAL A 461 -23.63 5.65 2.10
CA VAL A 461 -24.68 6.03 3.07
C VAL A 461 -25.37 7.32 2.65
N SER A 462 -26.64 7.46 3.04
CA SER A 462 -27.39 8.72 2.96
C SER A 462 -28.12 8.91 4.28
N ALA A 463 -27.65 9.88 5.07
CA ALA A 463 -28.21 10.17 6.40
C ALA A 463 -28.08 11.67 6.70
N PRO A 464 -28.82 12.20 7.69
CA PRO A 464 -28.68 13.58 8.13
C PRO A 464 -27.27 13.90 8.60
N ALA A 465 -26.86 15.17 8.45
CA ALA A 465 -25.59 15.67 9.00
C ALA A 465 -25.46 15.35 10.49
N GLY A 466 -24.26 14.94 10.93
CA GLY A 466 -23.97 14.54 12.29
C GLY A 466 -24.41 13.12 12.66
N THR A 467 -25.02 12.35 11.73
CA THR A 467 -25.28 10.92 11.96
C THR A 467 -23.96 10.17 12.03
N VAL A 468 -23.74 9.48 13.16
CA VAL A 468 -22.56 8.66 13.38
C VAL A 468 -22.86 7.22 12.98
N VAL A 469 -22.14 6.70 12.00
CA VAL A 469 -22.23 5.32 11.51
C VAL A 469 -21.00 4.57 11.98
N THR A 470 -21.21 3.47 12.71
CA THR A 470 -20.13 2.64 13.23
C THR A 470 -20.10 1.32 12.47
N LEU A 471 -18.93 0.92 11.99
CA LEU A 471 -18.66 -0.33 11.29
C LEU A 471 -17.79 -1.21 12.18
N HIS A 472 -18.33 -2.33 12.64
CA HIS A 472 -17.61 -3.36 13.40
C HIS A 472 -17.26 -4.53 12.48
N HIS A 473 -16.02 -4.98 12.49
CA HIS A 473 -15.52 -6.05 11.65
C HIS A 473 -15.34 -7.35 12.45
N ALA A 474 -15.75 -8.49 11.90
CA ALA A 474 -15.58 -9.79 12.53
C ALA A 474 -15.42 -10.91 11.49
N GLU A 475 -14.74 -12.00 11.90
CA GLU A 475 -14.58 -13.18 11.06
C GLU A 475 -15.71 -14.20 11.23
N MET A 476 -16.40 -14.17 12.36
CA MET A 476 -17.41 -15.16 12.74
C MET A 476 -18.62 -14.50 13.40
N LEU A 477 -19.72 -15.26 13.47
CA LEU A 477 -20.93 -14.92 14.19
C LEU A 477 -21.12 -15.82 15.41
N ASN A 478 -21.77 -15.29 16.45
CA ASN A 478 -22.36 -16.06 17.53
C ASN A 478 -23.58 -16.86 17.02
N GLN A 479 -24.09 -17.78 17.84
CA GLN A 479 -25.26 -18.59 17.48
C GLN A 479 -26.54 -17.76 17.26
N ASP A 480 -26.64 -16.61 17.92
CA ASP A 480 -27.75 -15.67 17.77
C ASP A 480 -27.62 -14.73 16.54
N GLY A 481 -26.54 -14.87 15.77
CA GLY A 481 -26.29 -14.09 14.57
C GLY A 481 -25.57 -12.76 14.83
N THR A 482 -25.26 -12.41 16.06
CA THR A 482 -24.41 -11.25 16.38
C THR A 482 -22.95 -11.53 16.05
N ILE A 483 -22.15 -10.48 15.82
CA ILE A 483 -20.72 -10.64 15.53
C ILE A 483 -19.94 -11.22 16.73
N TYR A 484 -18.98 -12.11 16.46
CA TYR A 484 -18.07 -12.64 17.47
C TYR A 484 -16.74 -11.89 17.43
N THR A 485 -16.39 -11.21 18.52
CA THR A 485 -15.21 -10.33 18.60
C THR A 485 -14.18 -10.74 19.65
N THR A 486 -14.45 -11.79 20.45
CA THR A 486 -13.53 -12.22 21.53
C THR A 486 -12.15 -12.64 20.99
N ASN A 487 -12.08 -13.20 19.76
CA ASN A 487 -10.84 -13.57 19.09
C ASN A 487 -9.98 -12.37 18.68
N LEU A 488 -10.55 -11.17 18.60
CA LEU A 488 -9.82 -9.95 18.25
C LEU A 488 -8.94 -9.45 19.40
N ARG A 489 -9.17 -9.93 20.61
CA ARG A 489 -8.41 -9.59 21.84
C ARG A 489 -8.43 -8.06 22.10
N GLY A 490 -7.28 -7.38 21.97
CA GLY A 490 -7.13 -5.94 22.18
C GLY A 490 -7.34 -5.08 20.92
N ALA A 491 -7.76 -5.66 19.79
CA ALA A 491 -8.04 -4.92 18.56
C ALA A 491 -9.56 -4.77 18.37
N PRO A 492 -10.16 -3.60 18.63
CA PRO A 492 -11.61 -3.38 18.46
C PRO A 492 -12.07 -3.56 17.01
N SER A 493 -11.22 -3.26 16.03
CA SER A 493 -11.52 -3.34 14.58
C SER A 493 -12.79 -2.58 14.20
N VAL A 494 -12.84 -1.29 14.57
CA VAL A 494 -14.02 -0.41 14.44
C VAL A 494 -13.69 0.81 13.62
N ASP A 495 -14.44 1.03 12.54
CA ASP A 495 -14.39 2.28 11.80
C ASP A 495 -15.63 3.13 12.12
N VAL A 496 -15.45 4.44 12.19
CA VAL A 496 -16.52 5.39 12.52
C VAL A 496 -16.59 6.48 11.45
N TYR A 497 -17.77 6.68 10.90
CA TYR A 497 -18.04 7.72 9.91
C TYR A 497 -19.13 8.68 10.40
N THR A 498 -18.81 9.98 10.50
CA THR A 498 -19.80 11.02 10.78
C THR A 498 -20.24 11.67 9.47
N CYS A 499 -21.54 11.55 9.16
CA CYS A 499 -22.10 12.06 7.90
C CYS A 499 -22.12 13.60 7.87
N LYS A 500 -21.83 14.19 6.71
CA LYS A 500 -22.03 15.62 6.45
C LYS A 500 -23.43 15.96 5.99
N GLY A 501 -24.22 14.96 5.52
CA GLY A 501 -25.59 15.14 5.01
C GLY A 501 -25.64 15.67 3.58
N GLY A 502 -26.86 15.89 3.11
CA GLY A 502 -27.09 16.51 1.79
C GLY A 502 -27.11 15.55 0.61
N GLY A 503 -27.10 14.22 0.83
CA GLY A 503 -27.21 13.23 -0.24
C GLY A 503 -26.52 11.91 0.06
N VAL A 504 -26.13 11.20 -1.01
CA VAL A 504 -25.37 9.97 -0.90
C VAL A 504 -23.89 10.30 -0.70
N GLU A 505 -23.33 9.76 0.36
CA GLU A 505 -21.91 9.87 0.71
C GLU A 505 -21.24 8.52 0.49
N VAL A 506 -20.00 8.55 -0.03
CA VAL A 506 -19.18 7.35 -0.23
C VAL A 506 -17.83 7.57 0.45
N TRP A 507 -17.49 6.67 1.34
CA TRP A 507 -16.25 6.74 2.12
C TRP A 507 -15.61 5.37 2.27
N GLN A 508 -14.28 5.33 2.40
CA GLN A 508 -13.53 4.16 2.84
C GLN A 508 -12.32 4.62 3.66
N PRO A 509 -11.93 3.87 4.71
CA PRO A 509 -10.72 4.13 5.49
C PRO A 509 -9.45 4.14 4.63
N ARG A 510 -8.44 4.93 5.02
CA ARG A 510 -7.19 5.11 4.28
C ARG A 510 -5.98 4.49 4.96
N PHE A 511 -5.87 4.63 6.30
CA PHE A 511 -4.66 4.30 7.05
C PHE A 511 -4.87 3.17 8.06
N THR A 512 -5.83 2.29 7.81
CA THR A 512 -6.12 1.09 8.60
C THR A 512 -6.42 -0.09 7.69
N PHE A 513 -6.50 -1.30 8.28
CA PHE A 513 -7.03 -2.49 7.65
C PHE A 513 -7.55 -3.48 8.70
N HIS A 514 -8.45 -4.36 8.29
CA HIS A 514 -9.07 -5.38 9.14
C HIS A 514 -9.07 -6.75 8.46
N GLY A 515 -9.11 -7.82 9.26
CA GLY A 515 -9.39 -9.17 8.80
C GLY A 515 -10.83 -9.55 9.17
N PHE A 516 -11.70 -9.81 8.18
CA PHE A 516 -13.12 -9.99 8.43
C PHE A 516 -13.86 -10.67 7.27
N ARG A 517 -15.00 -11.27 7.62
CA ARG A 517 -16.05 -11.72 6.70
C ARG A 517 -17.34 -10.94 6.91
N TYR A 518 -17.60 -10.56 8.17
CA TYR A 518 -18.83 -9.89 8.57
C TYR A 518 -18.55 -8.44 8.94
N VAL A 519 -19.50 -7.57 8.57
CA VAL A 519 -19.49 -6.16 8.92
C VAL A 519 -20.82 -5.82 9.57
N GLU A 520 -20.79 -5.40 10.82
CA GLU A 520 -21.97 -4.90 11.51
C GLU A 520 -21.99 -3.38 11.43
N ILE A 521 -23.10 -2.82 10.94
CA ILE A 521 -23.35 -1.38 10.93
C ILE A 521 -24.36 -1.03 12.02
N THR A 522 -24.04 0.03 12.78
CA THR A 522 -24.94 0.67 13.74
C THR A 522 -25.01 2.17 13.51
N GLY A 523 -25.96 2.87 14.20
CA GLY A 523 -26.13 4.32 14.09
C GLY A 523 -27.15 4.76 13.03
N LEU A 524 -27.59 3.88 12.15
CA LEU A 524 -28.63 4.17 11.15
C LEU A 524 -30.02 3.87 11.73
N LYS A 525 -30.97 4.79 11.49
CA LYS A 525 -32.37 4.63 11.93
C LYS A 525 -33.15 3.66 11.04
N GLU A 526 -32.79 3.57 9.77
CA GLU A 526 -33.46 2.75 8.77
C GLU A 526 -32.52 1.66 8.26
N LYS A 527 -33.13 0.58 7.76
CA LYS A 527 -32.38 -0.53 7.16
C LYS A 527 -31.54 -0.03 5.98
N PRO A 528 -30.22 -0.18 6.01
CA PRO A 528 -29.37 0.20 4.90
C PRO A 528 -29.57 -0.73 3.69
N ALA A 529 -29.21 -0.24 2.50
CA ALA A 529 -29.26 -1.01 1.27
C ALA A 529 -28.21 -2.14 1.25
N MET A 530 -28.41 -3.15 0.42
CA MET A 530 -27.46 -4.25 0.26
C MET A 530 -26.10 -3.77 -0.27
N ASP A 531 -26.07 -2.74 -1.11
CA ASP A 531 -24.88 -2.11 -1.69
C ASP A 531 -24.28 -0.98 -0.82
N ALA A 532 -24.77 -0.81 0.42
CA ALA A 532 -24.18 0.13 1.36
C ALA A 532 -22.78 -0.28 1.80
N VAL A 533 -22.43 -1.55 1.69
CA VAL A 533 -21.12 -2.11 2.04
C VAL A 533 -20.49 -2.73 0.79
N THR A 534 -19.22 -2.45 0.57
CA THR A 534 -18.36 -3.19 -0.37
C THR A 534 -17.05 -3.49 0.32
N GLY A 535 -16.67 -4.76 0.40
CA GLY A 535 -15.34 -5.16 0.89
C GLY A 535 -14.27 -4.80 -0.15
N ILE A 536 -13.27 -4.05 0.24
CA ILE A 536 -12.09 -3.69 -0.57
C ILE A 536 -10.92 -4.53 -0.10
N VAL A 537 -10.50 -5.48 -0.92
CA VAL A 537 -9.43 -6.43 -0.57
C VAL A 537 -8.08 -5.75 -0.72
N LEU A 538 -7.28 -5.74 0.35
CA LEU A 538 -5.92 -5.25 0.39
C LEU A 538 -4.92 -6.41 0.51
N GLY A 539 -3.73 -6.22 -0.01
CA GLY A 539 -2.59 -7.14 0.11
C GLY A 539 -1.40 -6.68 -0.71
N SER A 540 -0.21 -7.18 -0.40
CA SER A 540 0.95 -7.01 -1.26
C SER A 540 0.69 -7.66 -2.61
N ASP A 541 0.86 -6.89 -3.69
CA ASP A 541 0.48 -7.29 -5.06
C ASP A 541 1.49 -8.28 -5.64
N THR A 542 1.48 -9.51 -5.12
CA THR A 542 2.31 -10.61 -5.59
C THR A 542 1.66 -11.30 -6.79
N PRO A 543 2.30 -11.32 -7.98
CA PRO A 543 1.73 -11.93 -9.18
C PRO A 543 1.49 -13.43 -9.01
N ARG A 544 0.34 -13.93 -9.44
CA ARG A 544 0.07 -15.38 -9.43
C ARG A 544 0.94 -16.10 -10.46
N THR A 545 1.58 -17.19 -10.05
CA THR A 545 2.48 -17.99 -10.91
C THR A 545 1.82 -19.22 -11.52
N GLY A 546 0.64 -19.60 -11.01
CA GLY A 546 -0.05 -20.79 -11.50
C GLY A 546 -1.51 -20.86 -11.14
N SER A 547 -2.15 -21.90 -11.64
CA SER A 547 -3.52 -22.27 -11.30
C SER A 547 -3.59 -23.77 -11.05
N PHE A 548 -4.45 -24.16 -10.13
CA PHE A 548 -4.72 -25.56 -9.80
C PHE A 548 -6.22 -25.84 -9.77
N SER A 549 -6.63 -26.95 -10.37
CA SER A 549 -7.97 -27.50 -10.24
C SER A 549 -7.93 -29.01 -10.39
N CYS A 550 -8.83 -29.71 -9.68
CA CYS A 550 -8.99 -31.16 -9.78
C CYS A 550 -10.47 -31.54 -9.69
N SER A 551 -10.78 -32.84 -9.83
CA SER A 551 -12.14 -33.36 -9.78
C SER A 551 -12.78 -33.35 -8.39
N ASP A 552 -12.00 -33.27 -7.29
CA ASP A 552 -12.54 -33.18 -5.94
C ASP A 552 -12.78 -31.68 -5.54
N PRO A 553 -14.06 -31.28 -5.35
CA PRO A 553 -14.38 -29.89 -5.00
C PRO A 553 -13.83 -29.46 -3.63
N ARG A 554 -13.59 -30.41 -2.70
CA ARG A 554 -13.02 -30.10 -1.38
C ARG A 554 -11.55 -29.71 -1.49
N VAL A 555 -10.79 -30.35 -2.37
CA VAL A 555 -9.39 -30.00 -2.65
C VAL A 555 -9.31 -28.64 -3.35
N ASN A 556 -10.21 -28.34 -4.29
CA ASN A 556 -10.30 -27.02 -4.90
C ASN A 556 -10.65 -25.93 -3.88
N GLN A 557 -11.56 -26.23 -2.92
CA GLN A 557 -11.88 -25.31 -1.83
C GLN A 557 -10.68 -25.10 -0.89
N LEU A 558 -9.94 -26.17 -0.56
CA LEU A 558 -8.71 -26.05 0.24
C LEU A 558 -7.69 -25.14 -0.44
N MET A 559 -7.47 -25.31 -1.74
CA MET A 559 -6.57 -24.43 -2.52
C MET A 559 -7.02 -22.97 -2.49
N SER A 560 -8.33 -22.72 -2.64
CA SER A 560 -8.90 -21.39 -2.52
C SER A 560 -8.65 -20.79 -1.13
N ASN A 561 -8.85 -21.55 -0.06
CA ASN A 561 -8.62 -21.11 1.32
C ASN A 561 -7.15 -20.75 1.56
N ILE A 562 -6.21 -21.57 1.05
CA ILE A 562 -4.77 -21.30 1.13
C ILE A 562 -4.41 -19.98 0.42
N GLN A 563 -4.94 -19.76 -0.77
CA GLN A 563 -4.69 -18.53 -1.54
C GLN A 563 -5.26 -17.27 -0.85
N TRP A 564 -6.44 -17.38 -0.23
CA TRP A 564 -7.01 -16.28 0.56
C TRP A 564 -6.23 -16.03 1.84
N GLY A 565 -5.75 -17.08 2.51
CA GLY A 565 -4.89 -16.98 3.69
C GLY A 565 -3.56 -16.29 3.35
N GLN A 566 -2.90 -16.69 2.26
CA GLN A 566 -1.67 -16.05 1.79
C GLN A 566 -1.89 -14.56 1.47
N ARG A 567 -2.92 -14.23 0.68
CA ARG A 567 -3.25 -12.84 0.32
C ARG A 567 -3.49 -11.97 1.55
N GLY A 568 -4.21 -12.50 2.54
CA GLY A 568 -4.54 -11.75 3.76
C GLY A 568 -3.37 -11.57 4.72
N ASN A 569 -2.38 -12.46 4.69
CA ASN A 569 -1.21 -12.39 5.56
C ASN A 569 0.05 -11.81 4.88
N TYR A 570 -0.02 -11.53 3.57
CA TYR A 570 1.06 -10.85 2.84
C TYR A 570 0.69 -9.37 2.66
N LEU A 571 0.99 -8.57 3.67
CA LEU A 571 0.68 -7.14 3.72
C LEU A 571 1.89 -6.40 4.27
N SER A 572 2.77 -5.93 3.38
CA SER A 572 4.09 -5.36 3.64
C SER A 572 5.10 -6.36 4.21
N VAL A 573 4.71 -7.19 5.16
CA VAL A 573 5.49 -8.29 5.77
C VAL A 573 4.61 -9.54 5.85
N PRO A 574 5.20 -10.76 5.98
CA PRO A 574 4.42 -11.99 6.17
C PRO A 574 3.87 -12.04 7.60
N THR A 575 2.65 -11.56 7.80
CA THR A 575 2.01 -11.52 9.13
C THR A 575 1.48 -12.88 9.55
N ASP A 576 1.44 -13.12 10.86
CA ASP A 576 0.84 -14.31 11.46
C ASP A 576 -0.69 -14.27 11.44
N CYS A 577 -1.26 -13.09 11.53
CA CYS A 577 -2.70 -12.88 11.54
C CYS A 577 -3.04 -11.44 11.11
N PRO A 578 -4.21 -11.21 10.46
CA PRO A 578 -4.59 -9.89 9.99
C PRO A 578 -5.62 -9.19 10.85
N GLN A 579 -6.25 -9.86 11.87
CA GLN A 579 -7.49 -9.37 12.50
C GLN A 579 -7.35 -8.93 13.95
N ARG A 580 -6.40 -9.51 14.71
CA ARG A 580 -6.26 -9.30 16.16
C ARG A 580 -5.09 -8.37 16.49
N ASP A 581 -4.86 -8.10 17.78
CA ASP A 581 -3.80 -7.25 18.30
C ASP A 581 -2.38 -7.87 18.23
N GLU A 582 -2.01 -8.43 17.09
CA GLU A 582 -0.70 -9.01 16.81
C GLU A 582 -0.17 -8.48 15.47
N ARG A 583 -0.49 -9.09 14.33
CA ARG A 583 -0.18 -8.64 12.96
C ARG A 583 1.32 -8.40 12.75
N LEU A 584 2.16 -9.26 13.35
CA LEU A 584 3.62 -9.19 13.28
C LEU A 584 4.17 -10.10 12.19
N GLY A 585 5.34 -9.76 11.65
CA GLY A 585 6.08 -10.61 10.73
C GLY A 585 6.77 -11.74 11.49
N TRP A 586 6.15 -12.94 11.54
CA TRP A 586 6.71 -14.11 12.19
C TRP A 586 7.47 -14.99 11.20
N MET A 587 8.80 -15.03 11.36
CA MET A 587 9.66 -15.78 10.44
C MET A 587 9.47 -17.31 10.54
N GLY A 588 9.09 -17.85 11.69
CA GLY A 588 8.74 -19.27 11.83
C GLY A 588 7.56 -19.67 10.96
N ASP A 589 6.50 -18.87 10.94
CA ASP A 589 5.34 -19.05 10.07
C ASP A 589 5.72 -18.90 8.60
N ALA A 590 6.50 -17.87 8.28
CA ALA A 590 6.99 -17.64 6.93
C ALA A 590 7.86 -18.78 6.41
N GLU A 591 8.77 -19.34 7.24
CA GLU A 591 9.64 -20.45 6.88
C GLU A 591 8.84 -21.71 6.50
N VAL A 592 7.83 -22.05 7.30
CA VAL A 592 6.96 -23.21 7.05
C VAL A 592 6.13 -23.02 5.77
N PHE A 593 5.67 -21.79 5.51
CA PHE A 593 4.74 -21.50 4.41
C PHE A 593 5.43 -21.12 3.09
N VAL A 594 6.70 -20.70 3.08
CA VAL A 594 7.38 -20.12 1.91
C VAL A 594 7.31 -21.01 0.67
N ARG A 595 7.41 -22.33 0.83
CA ARG A 595 7.29 -23.27 -0.30
C ARG A 595 5.91 -23.20 -0.95
N THR A 596 4.86 -23.22 -0.15
CA THR A 596 3.47 -23.07 -0.63
C THR A 596 3.27 -21.68 -1.26
N ALA A 597 3.86 -20.65 -0.68
CA ALA A 597 3.77 -19.30 -1.21
C ALA A 597 4.38 -19.19 -2.61
N THR A 598 5.54 -19.81 -2.86
CA THR A 598 6.20 -19.82 -4.19
C THR A 598 5.42 -20.63 -5.23
N ASP A 599 4.68 -21.67 -4.81
CA ASP A 599 3.81 -22.42 -5.72
C ASP A 599 2.55 -21.60 -6.14
N ASN A 600 2.12 -20.64 -5.32
CA ASN A 600 0.93 -19.81 -5.55
C ASN A 600 1.22 -18.51 -6.28
N ALA A 601 2.36 -17.86 -5.99
CA ALA A 601 2.67 -16.52 -6.45
C ALA A 601 4.19 -16.29 -6.59
N ASP A 602 4.57 -15.31 -7.41
CA ASP A 602 5.94 -14.79 -7.41
C ASP A 602 6.13 -13.91 -6.16
N VAL A 603 6.79 -14.49 -5.19
CA VAL A 603 7.08 -13.85 -3.90
C VAL A 603 8.56 -13.48 -3.75
N ALA A 604 9.34 -13.54 -4.83
CA ALA A 604 10.78 -13.29 -4.79
C ALA A 604 11.07 -11.88 -4.25
N SER A 605 10.45 -10.85 -4.83
CA SER A 605 10.61 -9.46 -4.36
C SER A 605 10.01 -9.21 -2.97
N PHE A 606 9.01 -9.99 -2.56
CA PHE A 606 8.40 -9.86 -1.22
C PHE A 606 9.35 -10.31 -0.11
N PHE A 607 10.20 -11.32 -0.37
CA PHE A 607 11.17 -11.86 0.58
C PHE A 607 12.59 -11.27 0.42
N THR A 608 12.80 -10.33 -0.48
CA THR A 608 14.07 -9.60 -0.64
C THR A 608 14.12 -8.38 0.26
#